data_7b9cc223553917d1be6a2052a5b8befe
#
_entry.id   7b9cc223553917d1be6a2052a5b8befe
#
_cell.length_a   1.000
_cell.length_b   1.000
_cell.length_c   1.000
_cell.angle_alpha   90.00
_cell.angle_beta   90.00
_cell.angle_gamma   90.00
#
_symmetry.space_group_name_H-M   'P 1'
#
loop_
_entity.id
_entity.type
_entity.pdbx_description
1 polymer ?
#
loop_
_entity_poly.entity_id
_entity_poly.type
_entity_poly.pdbx_seq_one_letter_code
_entity_poly.pdbx_strand_id
1 'polypeptide(L)'
;LEGKPEDISKRKQEFGQNVIPPKKPKTFLQLVWEALQDVTLIILEVAAVISLSLSFYSPPDAERQNCGKVAGGVEEEGDAETGWIEGAAILLSVVCVVLVTAFNDWSKEKQFRGLQSRIEQEQKFTIVRAGQVTQVKVSEIVVGDIAQVKYGDLLPADGVLIQGNDLKIDESSLTGESDHVKKTIDKDPMLLSGTHVMEGSGKMLVTAVGVNSQTGIIFKLLGASDDGDGSSEDKKDKKKEEKKNKDKKDKKSKKEDKNKK
;
A
#
# COMPACT_ATOMS: atom_id res chain seq x y z
N LEU A 1 -13.37 21.41 24.20
CA LEU A 1 -13.74 20.14 24.86
C LEU A 1 -13.45 20.21 26.35
N GLU A 2 -14.38 19.73 27.19
CA GLU A 2 -14.16 19.64 28.65
C GLU A 2 -13.22 18.48 29.03
N GLY A 3 -12.84 17.63 28.10
CA GLY A 3 -11.91 16.51 28.33
C GLY A 3 -12.49 15.33 29.13
N LYS A 4 -13.80 15.27 29.31
CA LYS A 4 -14.47 14.15 29.99
C LYS A 4 -14.31 12.86 29.13
N PRO A 5 -13.96 11.70 29.72
CA PRO A 5 -13.72 10.47 28.98
C PRO A 5 -14.96 9.98 28.22
N GLU A 6 -16.15 10.26 28.73
CA GLU A 6 -17.44 9.92 28.10
C GLU A 6 -17.65 10.71 26.80
N ASP A 7 -17.36 12.02 26.77
CA ASP A 7 -17.48 12.86 25.59
C ASP A 7 -16.45 12.46 24.53
N ILE A 8 -15.21 12.15 24.93
CA ILE A 8 -14.16 11.65 24.05
C ILE A 8 -14.57 10.32 23.41
N SER A 9 -15.12 9.39 24.20
CA SER A 9 -15.58 8.08 23.71
C SER A 9 -16.75 8.21 22.73
N LYS A 10 -17.71 9.08 23.02
CA LYS A 10 -18.82 9.40 22.14
C LYS A 10 -18.35 9.97 20.80
N ARG A 11 -17.41 10.92 20.83
CA ARG A 11 -16.84 11.51 19.62
C ARG A 11 -16.04 10.51 18.79
N LYS A 12 -15.29 9.60 19.44
CA LYS A 12 -14.62 8.51 18.75
C LYS A 12 -15.59 7.55 18.03
N GLN A 13 -16.77 7.34 18.60
CA GLN A 13 -17.81 6.50 17.96
C GLN A 13 -18.51 7.24 16.82
N GLU A 14 -18.75 8.54 16.96
CA GLU A 14 -19.50 9.34 15.98
C GLU A 14 -18.63 9.78 14.80
N PHE A 15 -17.40 10.26 15.06
CA PHE A 15 -16.51 10.83 14.02
C PHE A 15 -15.32 9.93 13.66
N GLY A 16 -15.15 8.80 14.37
CA GLY A 16 -14.03 7.89 14.16
C GLY A 16 -12.81 8.23 15.04
N GLN A 17 -11.81 7.37 14.95
CA GLN A 17 -10.51 7.54 15.60
C GLN A 17 -9.49 8.12 14.62
N ASN A 18 -8.51 8.85 15.14
CA ASN A 18 -7.42 9.38 14.31
C ASN A 18 -6.37 8.31 14.02
N VAL A 19 -6.81 7.25 13.34
CA VAL A 19 -5.98 6.12 12.89
C VAL A 19 -6.33 5.81 11.45
N ILE A 20 -5.33 5.72 10.61
CA ILE A 20 -5.46 5.19 9.25
C ILE A 20 -5.08 3.71 9.33
N PRO A 21 -6.01 2.77 9.08
CA PRO A 21 -5.71 1.36 9.21
C PRO A 21 -4.59 0.96 8.23
N PRO A 22 -3.51 0.32 8.71
CA PRO A 22 -2.45 -0.16 7.83
C PRO A 22 -2.98 -1.29 6.94
N LYS A 23 -2.36 -1.47 5.77
CA LYS A 23 -2.67 -2.62 4.89
C LYS A 23 -2.53 -3.93 5.65
N LYS A 24 -3.45 -4.87 5.39
CA LYS A 24 -3.37 -6.22 5.97
C LYS A 24 -2.04 -6.88 5.60
N PRO A 25 -1.42 -7.63 6.53
CA PRO A 25 -0.20 -8.36 6.23
C PRO A 25 -0.45 -9.41 5.16
N LYS A 26 0.47 -9.52 4.24
CA LYS A 26 0.47 -10.65 3.31
C LYS A 26 0.74 -11.92 4.11
N THR A 27 -0.04 -12.97 3.86
CA THR A 27 0.18 -14.29 4.44
C THR A 27 1.46 -14.88 3.86
N PHE A 28 2.16 -15.73 4.61
CA PHE A 28 3.37 -16.41 4.13
C PHE A 28 3.16 -17.11 2.77
N LEU A 29 2.01 -17.76 2.58
CA LEU A 29 1.65 -18.40 1.31
C LEU A 29 1.48 -17.41 0.16
N GLN A 30 0.97 -16.19 0.44
CA GLN A 30 0.90 -15.13 -0.57
C GLN A 30 2.29 -14.63 -0.97
N LEU A 31 3.23 -14.52 0.00
CA LEU A 31 4.61 -14.15 -0.29
C LEU A 31 5.33 -15.24 -1.10
N VAL A 32 5.08 -16.51 -0.81
CA VAL A 32 5.60 -17.64 -1.62
C VAL A 32 5.05 -17.56 -3.05
N TRP A 33 3.74 -17.31 -3.19
CA TRP A 33 3.12 -17.19 -4.52
C TRP A 33 3.65 -15.98 -5.30
N GLU A 34 3.88 -14.87 -4.62
CA GLU A 34 4.46 -13.66 -5.22
C GLU A 34 5.93 -13.89 -5.64
N ALA A 35 6.70 -14.60 -4.82
CA ALA A 35 8.07 -15.00 -5.16
C ALA A 35 8.12 -15.93 -6.40
N LEU A 36 7.18 -16.87 -6.52
CA LEU A 36 7.06 -17.74 -7.72
C LEU A 36 6.71 -16.97 -8.99
N GLN A 37 6.13 -15.77 -8.88
CA GLN A 37 5.81 -14.92 -10.05
C GLN A 37 6.99 -14.06 -10.52
N ASP A 38 8.17 -14.17 -9.89
CA ASP A 38 9.37 -13.50 -10.37
C ASP A 38 9.77 -14.07 -11.74
N VAL A 39 9.96 -13.17 -12.71
CA VAL A 39 10.28 -13.54 -14.10
C VAL A 39 11.51 -14.45 -14.18
N THR A 40 12.51 -14.21 -13.32
CA THR A 40 13.74 -15.00 -13.25
C THR A 40 13.45 -16.42 -12.81
N LEU A 41 12.62 -16.60 -11.79
CA LEU A 41 12.23 -17.90 -11.27
C LEU A 41 11.33 -18.66 -12.23
N ILE A 42 10.41 -17.99 -12.92
CA ILE A 42 9.57 -18.60 -13.96
C ILE A 42 10.43 -19.19 -15.07
N ILE A 43 11.46 -18.46 -15.52
CA ILE A 43 12.38 -18.98 -16.57
C ILE A 43 13.10 -20.23 -16.07
N LEU A 44 13.58 -20.24 -14.81
CA LEU A 44 14.24 -21.40 -14.22
C LEU A 44 13.28 -22.59 -14.03
N GLU A 45 12.04 -22.37 -13.63
CA GLU A 45 11.01 -23.40 -13.52
C GLU A 45 10.70 -24.03 -14.87
N VAL A 46 10.52 -23.21 -15.89
CA VAL A 46 10.30 -23.70 -17.26
C VAL A 46 11.50 -24.52 -17.77
N ALA A 47 12.71 -24.03 -17.55
CA ALA A 47 13.93 -24.75 -17.92
C ALA A 47 14.05 -26.10 -17.17
N ALA A 48 13.74 -26.14 -15.88
CA ALA A 48 13.75 -27.35 -15.08
C ALA A 48 12.70 -28.38 -15.55
N VAL A 49 11.49 -27.93 -15.90
CA VAL A 49 10.43 -28.79 -16.45
C VAL A 49 10.83 -29.36 -17.79
N ILE A 50 11.43 -28.55 -18.68
CA ILE A 50 11.94 -29.02 -19.97
C ILE A 50 13.05 -30.05 -19.77
N SER A 51 14.02 -29.78 -18.89
CA SER A 51 15.13 -30.71 -18.56
C SER A 51 14.59 -32.04 -18.06
N LEU A 52 13.64 -32.03 -17.13
CA LEU A 52 12.97 -33.25 -16.65
C LEU A 52 12.21 -33.97 -17.75
N SER A 53 11.46 -33.25 -18.60
CA SER A 53 10.70 -33.85 -19.68
C SER A 53 11.61 -34.55 -20.69
N LEU A 54 12.75 -33.93 -21.02
CA LEU A 54 13.76 -34.52 -21.90
C LEU A 54 14.42 -35.74 -21.28
N SER A 55 14.64 -35.73 -19.97
CA SER A 55 15.21 -36.88 -19.24
C SER A 55 14.30 -38.12 -19.26
N PHE A 56 12.96 -37.92 -19.25
CA PHE A 56 12.01 -39.03 -19.38
C PHE A 56 11.78 -39.47 -20.84
N TYR A 57 12.18 -38.66 -21.80
CA TYR A 57 12.07 -38.97 -23.20
C TYR A 57 13.37 -39.64 -23.69
N SER A 58 13.49 -40.96 -23.54
CA SER A 58 14.51 -41.76 -24.20
C SER A 58 14.00 -42.15 -25.57
N PRO A 59 14.55 -41.60 -26.70
CA PRO A 59 14.20 -42.12 -28.02
C PRO A 59 14.64 -43.55 -28.19
N PRO A 60 13.80 -44.44 -28.76
CA PRO A 60 14.07 -45.88 -28.83
C PRO A 60 15.24 -46.28 -29.72
N ASP A 61 15.86 -45.36 -30.48
CA ASP A 61 16.92 -45.64 -31.46
C ASP A 61 18.13 -44.69 -31.37
N ALA A 62 18.52 -44.25 -30.19
CA ALA A 62 19.81 -43.63 -30.05
C ALA A 62 20.89 -44.71 -30.13
N GLU A 63 21.25 -45.13 -31.35
CA GLU A 63 22.52 -45.82 -31.61
C GLU A 63 23.64 -45.07 -30.87
N ARG A 64 24.31 -45.76 -29.99
CA ARG A 64 25.54 -45.31 -29.31
C ARG A 64 26.58 -44.96 -30.40
N GLN A 65 26.50 -43.77 -30.95
CA GLN A 65 27.59 -43.17 -31.69
C GLN A 65 28.71 -42.89 -30.66
N ASN A 66 29.65 -43.84 -30.58
CA ASN A 66 30.97 -43.64 -30.03
C ASN A 66 31.62 -42.44 -30.71
N CYS A 67 31.35 -41.24 -30.26
CA CYS A 67 32.03 -40.05 -30.70
C CYS A 67 33.38 -40.00 -29.99
N GLY A 68 34.39 -40.24 -30.77
CA GLY A 68 35.83 -40.25 -30.63
C GLY A 68 36.45 -39.91 -29.29
N LYS A 69 37.33 -40.78 -28.82
CA LYS A 69 38.28 -40.59 -27.74
C LYS A 69 39.11 -39.31 -27.95
N VAL A 70 38.82 -38.28 -27.18
CA VAL A 70 39.75 -37.15 -26.97
C VAL A 70 40.65 -37.55 -25.80
N ALA A 71 41.96 -37.57 -26.03
CA ALA A 71 42.95 -37.97 -25.08
C ALA A 71 42.88 -37.10 -23.80
N GLY A 72 42.63 -37.75 -22.64
CA GLY A 72 42.64 -37.09 -21.32
C GLY A 72 41.31 -36.97 -20.62
N GLY A 73 40.22 -37.55 -21.13
CA GLY A 73 38.89 -37.49 -20.54
C GLY A 73 38.65 -38.47 -19.44
N VAL A 74 38.06 -38.04 -18.39
CA VAL A 74 37.35 -38.85 -17.38
C VAL A 74 36.21 -39.58 -18.12
N GLU A 75 36.12 -40.91 -17.96
CA GLU A 75 35.03 -41.70 -18.47
C GLU A 75 33.73 -41.30 -17.76
N GLU A 76 32.88 -40.52 -18.39
CA GLU A 76 31.50 -40.34 -17.95
C GLU A 76 30.66 -41.52 -18.44
N GLU A 77 30.79 -42.64 -17.72
CA GLU A 77 29.78 -43.71 -17.76
C GLU A 77 28.58 -43.27 -16.95
N GLY A 78 27.51 -42.84 -17.60
CA GLY A 78 26.28 -42.62 -16.87
C GLY A 78 25.24 -41.61 -17.40
N ASP A 79 25.37 -41.13 -18.65
CA ASP A 79 24.52 -40.03 -19.14
C ASP A 79 23.03 -40.37 -19.29
N ALA A 80 22.60 -41.63 -19.24
CA ALA A 80 21.18 -41.96 -19.37
C ALA A 80 20.45 -42.15 -18.02
N GLU A 81 21.18 -42.49 -16.95
CA GLU A 81 20.58 -42.71 -15.62
C GLU A 81 20.58 -41.44 -14.72
N THR A 82 21.36 -40.42 -15.05
CA THR A 82 21.57 -39.23 -14.19
C THR A 82 20.83 -38.00 -14.65
N GLY A 83 20.26 -37.99 -15.84
CA GLY A 83 19.57 -36.81 -16.41
C GLY A 83 18.38 -36.31 -15.56
N TRP A 84 17.64 -37.20 -14.88
CA TRP A 84 16.58 -36.81 -13.97
C TRP A 84 17.09 -36.14 -12.71
N ILE A 85 18.32 -36.46 -12.28
CA ILE A 85 18.96 -35.89 -11.08
C ILE A 85 19.25 -34.40 -11.32
N GLU A 86 19.70 -34.03 -12.51
CA GLU A 86 19.94 -32.65 -12.89
C GLU A 86 18.66 -31.79 -12.81
N GLY A 87 17.58 -32.23 -13.47
CA GLY A 87 16.30 -31.57 -13.40
C GLY A 87 15.72 -31.49 -11.99
N ALA A 88 15.87 -32.57 -11.20
CA ALA A 88 15.43 -32.60 -9.81
C ALA A 88 16.26 -31.66 -8.92
N ALA A 89 17.56 -31.56 -9.16
CA ALA A 89 18.45 -30.64 -8.42
C ALA A 89 18.09 -29.17 -8.72
N ILE A 90 17.76 -28.83 -9.97
CA ILE A 90 17.31 -27.49 -10.34
C ILE A 90 15.98 -27.17 -9.62
N LEU A 91 14.99 -28.05 -9.66
CA LEU A 91 13.72 -27.84 -8.95
C LEU A 91 13.90 -27.69 -7.45
N LEU A 92 14.74 -28.52 -6.84
CA LEU A 92 15.05 -28.41 -5.42
C LEU A 92 15.68 -27.05 -5.10
N SER A 93 16.63 -26.60 -5.93
CA SER A 93 17.26 -25.29 -5.75
C SER A 93 16.27 -24.12 -5.86
N VAL A 94 15.33 -24.17 -6.83
CA VAL A 94 14.27 -23.17 -6.99
C VAL A 94 13.39 -23.14 -5.74
N VAL A 95 12.95 -24.32 -5.24
CA VAL A 95 12.15 -24.39 -4.01
C VAL A 95 12.91 -23.78 -2.82
N CYS A 96 14.19 -24.08 -2.66
CA CYS A 96 15.02 -23.50 -1.59
C CYS A 96 15.10 -21.96 -1.73
N VAL A 97 15.34 -21.44 -2.94
CA VAL A 97 15.41 -19.99 -3.19
C VAL A 97 14.07 -19.32 -2.85
N VAL A 98 12.96 -19.88 -3.32
CA VAL A 98 11.61 -19.35 -3.06
C VAL A 98 11.33 -19.30 -1.55
N LEU A 99 11.63 -20.38 -0.82
CA LEU A 99 11.42 -20.44 0.62
C LEU A 99 12.28 -19.41 1.37
N VAL A 100 13.56 -19.26 1.00
CA VAL A 100 14.46 -18.28 1.61
C VAL A 100 13.99 -16.86 1.32
N THR A 101 13.58 -16.57 0.09
CA THR A 101 13.05 -15.24 -0.31
C THR A 101 11.77 -14.91 0.46
N ALA A 102 10.80 -15.83 0.47
CA ALA A 102 9.55 -15.65 1.20
C ALA A 102 9.76 -15.48 2.71
N PHE A 103 10.71 -16.21 3.30
CA PHE A 103 11.05 -16.06 4.70
C PHE A 103 11.71 -14.71 5.01
N ASN A 104 12.62 -14.25 4.15
CA ASN A 104 13.21 -12.92 4.27
C ASN A 104 12.17 -11.82 4.20
N ASP A 105 11.26 -11.90 3.24
CA ASP A 105 10.21 -10.88 3.06
C ASP A 105 9.21 -10.89 4.21
N TRP A 106 8.84 -12.05 4.71
CA TRP A 106 8.03 -12.18 5.92
C TRP A 106 8.73 -11.59 7.16
N SER A 107 10.04 -11.82 7.31
CA SER A 107 10.82 -11.26 8.41
C SER A 107 10.92 -9.73 8.33
N LYS A 108 11.18 -9.18 7.13
CA LYS A 108 11.20 -7.72 6.88
C LYS A 108 9.84 -7.09 7.17
N GLU A 109 8.75 -7.70 6.71
CA GLU A 109 7.38 -7.22 6.96
C GLU A 109 7.08 -7.15 8.46
N LYS A 110 7.47 -8.20 9.21
CA LYS A 110 7.30 -8.22 10.67
C LYS A 110 8.11 -7.14 11.37
N GLN A 111 9.36 -6.91 10.97
CA GLN A 111 10.22 -5.86 11.52
C GLN A 111 9.67 -4.47 11.21
N PHE A 112 9.24 -4.24 9.96
CA PHE A 112 8.67 -2.97 9.53
C PHE A 112 7.42 -2.60 10.33
N ARG A 113 6.53 -3.55 10.57
CA ARG A 113 5.32 -3.34 11.41
C ARG A 113 5.66 -3.04 12.85
N GLY A 114 6.66 -3.71 13.40
CA GLY A 114 7.13 -3.42 14.75
C GLY A 114 7.64 -1.98 14.89
N LEU A 115 8.36 -1.48 13.89
CA LEU A 115 8.82 -0.08 13.83
C LEU A 115 7.66 0.89 13.66
N GLN A 116 6.76 0.64 12.73
CA GLN A 116 5.59 1.49 12.49
C GLN A 116 4.73 1.63 13.73
N SER A 117 4.42 0.54 14.41
CA SER A 117 3.65 0.56 15.66
C SER A 117 4.32 1.36 16.76
N ARG A 118 5.66 1.31 16.89
CA ARG A 118 6.40 2.13 17.85
C ARG A 118 6.33 3.61 17.51
N ILE A 119 6.54 3.99 16.25
CA ILE A 119 6.48 5.37 15.79
C ILE A 119 5.09 5.95 16.08
N GLU A 120 4.02 5.24 15.74
CA GLU A 120 2.64 5.67 15.98
C GLU A 120 2.32 5.85 17.47
N GLN A 121 2.90 5.01 18.34
CA GLN A 121 2.71 5.12 19.79
C GLN A 121 3.52 6.25 20.44
N GLU A 122 4.66 6.61 19.86
CA GLU A 122 5.55 7.63 20.40
C GLU A 122 5.18 9.04 19.95
N GLN A 123 4.50 9.19 18.80
CA GLN A 123 4.05 10.50 18.33
C GLN A 123 2.99 11.09 19.24
N LYS A 124 3.37 12.20 19.90
CA LYS A 124 2.51 12.99 20.77
C LYS A 124 2.27 14.35 20.15
N PHE A 125 1.06 14.85 20.27
CA PHE A 125 0.68 16.17 19.83
C PHE A 125 0.11 16.99 20.98
N THR A 126 0.34 18.30 20.95
CA THR A 126 -0.11 19.19 22.02
C THR A 126 -1.52 19.68 21.71
N ILE A 127 -2.43 19.43 22.63
CA ILE A 127 -3.84 19.86 22.52
C ILE A 127 -4.26 20.64 23.75
N VAL A 128 -5.33 21.41 23.64
CA VAL A 128 -5.95 22.16 24.73
C VAL A 128 -7.33 21.57 25.02
N ARG A 129 -7.48 20.96 26.17
CA ARG A 129 -8.77 20.48 26.73
C ARG A 129 -9.05 21.12 28.04
N ALA A 130 -10.29 21.56 28.31
CA ALA A 130 -10.67 22.25 29.54
C ALA A 130 -9.78 23.45 29.89
N GLY A 131 -9.24 24.15 28.90
CA GLY A 131 -8.30 25.26 29.12
C GLY A 131 -6.87 24.85 29.51
N GLN A 132 -6.60 23.55 29.65
CA GLN A 132 -5.27 23.05 29.99
C GLN A 132 -4.56 22.48 28.75
N VAL A 133 -3.28 22.76 28.60
CA VAL A 133 -2.40 22.23 27.57
C VAL A 133 -1.94 20.84 27.97
N THR A 134 -2.25 19.84 27.16
CA THR A 134 -1.92 18.44 27.42
C THR A 134 -1.32 17.80 26.17
N GLN A 135 -0.33 16.92 26.35
CA GLN A 135 0.19 16.10 25.28
C GLN A 135 -0.56 14.77 25.21
N VAL A 136 -1.14 14.49 24.06
CA VAL A 136 -1.83 13.22 23.80
C VAL A 136 -1.20 12.49 22.62
N LYS A 137 -1.41 11.19 22.53
CA LYS A 137 -1.03 10.44 21.33
C LYS A 137 -1.85 10.92 20.13
N VAL A 138 -1.25 10.92 18.96
CA VAL A 138 -1.94 11.31 17.73
C VAL A 138 -3.24 10.53 17.52
N SER A 139 -3.26 9.24 17.87
CA SER A 139 -4.46 8.38 17.78
C SER A 139 -5.59 8.74 18.76
N GLU A 140 -5.31 9.55 19.77
CA GLU A 140 -6.29 9.98 20.79
C GLU A 140 -6.92 11.33 20.47
N ILE A 141 -6.47 12.01 19.42
CA ILE A 141 -7.05 13.26 18.95
C ILE A 141 -8.46 12.98 18.41
N VAL A 142 -9.41 13.83 18.78
CA VAL A 142 -10.81 13.72 18.34
C VAL A 142 -11.29 15.02 17.71
N VAL A 143 -12.34 14.93 16.93
CA VAL A 143 -13.01 16.10 16.35
C VAL A 143 -13.48 17.02 17.46
N GLY A 144 -13.16 18.33 17.34
CA GLY A 144 -13.46 19.36 18.34
C GLY A 144 -12.32 19.62 19.34
N ASP A 145 -11.20 18.90 19.26
CA ASP A 145 -9.99 19.28 20.01
C ASP A 145 -9.38 20.56 19.45
N ILE A 146 -8.78 21.36 20.32
CA ILE A 146 -7.95 22.50 19.89
C ILE A 146 -6.50 22.03 19.93
N ALA A 147 -5.88 21.89 18.76
CA ALA A 147 -4.50 21.48 18.64
C ALA A 147 -3.57 22.69 18.51
N GLN A 148 -2.44 22.67 19.21
CA GLN A 148 -1.40 23.68 19.08
C GLN A 148 -0.43 23.26 17.98
N VAL A 149 -0.25 24.14 17.03
CA VAL A 149 0.59 23.93 15.83
C VAL A 149 1.81 24.84 15.93
N LYS A 150 2.98 24.28 15.67
CA LYS A 150 4.27 25.01 15.72
C LYS A 150 5.18 24.56 14.58
N TYR A 151 6.20 25.34 14.31
CA TYR A 151 7.25 25.02 13.34
C TYR A 151 7.78 23.59 13.52
N GLY A 152 7.89 22.87 12.43
CA GLY A 152 8.39 21.48 12.37
C GLY A 152 7.34 20.41 12.66
N ASP A 153 6.12 20.79 13.06
CA ASP A 153 5.05 19.80 13.26
C ASP A 153 4.52 19.25 11.93
N LEU A 154 4.22 17.95 11.92
CA LEU A 154 3.40 17.29 10.92
C LEU A 154 1.96 17.31 11.41
N LEU A 155 1.05 17.88 10.63
CA LEU A 155 -0.36 18.00 11.01
C LEU A 155 -1.04 16.63 11.09
N PRO A 156 -1.55 16.23 12.27
CA PRO A 156 -2.07 14.89 12.50
C PRO A 156 -3.52 14.68 12.03
N ALA A 157 -4.24 15.77 11.75
CA ALA A 157 -5.66 15.77 11.42
C ALA A 157 -6.00 17.03 10.64
N ASP A 158 -7.16 17.06 9.99
CA ASP A 158 -7.66 18.25 9.34
C ASP A 158 -8.27 19.20 10.38
N GLY A 159 -8.12 20.48 10.15
CA GLY A 159 -8.66 21.48 11.07
C GLY A 159 -8.79 22.85 10.45
N VAL A 160 -9.38 23.74 11.24
CA VAL A 160 -9.54 25.15 10.90
C VAL A 160 -8.68 25.99 11.85
N LEU A 161 -7.89 26.88 11.29
CA LEU A 161 -7.06 27.82 12.05
C LEU A 161 -7.94 28.79 12.85
N ILE A 162 -7.81 28.77 14.18
CA ILE A 162 -8.53 29.69 15.07
C ILE A 162 -7.64 30.88 15.43
N GLN A 163 -6.37 30.63 15.63
CA GLN A 163 -5.35 31.62 15.96
C GLN A 163 -4.08 31.27 15.25
N GLY A 164 -3.47 32.20 14.55
CA GLY A 164 -2.22 31.98 13.84
C GLY A 164 -1.33 33.20 13.85
N ASN A 165 -0.02 32.96 13.90
CA ASN A 165 1.01 33.99 13.79
C ASN A 165 2.00 33.57 12.71
N ASP A 166 1.92 34.26 11.56
CA ASP A 166 2.75 34.03 10.34
C ASP A 166 2.93 32.54 9.96
N LEU A 167 1.80 31.81 10.00
CA LEU A 167 1.80 30.39 9.71
C LEU A 167 1.98 30.14 8.21
N LYS A 168 3.01 29.38 7.86
CA LYS A 168 3.23 28.87 6.50
C LYS A 168 3.32 27.34 6.54
N ILE A 169 2.65 26.71 5.60
CA ILE A 169 2.52 25.25 5.51
C ILE A 169 3.00 24.78 4.14
N ASP A 170 3.75 23.69 4.15
CA ASP A 170 4.10 22.94 2.96
C ASP A 170 3.01 21.91 2.69
N GLU A 171 2.26 22.12 1.61
CA GLU A 171 1.20 21.23 1.14
C GLU A 171 1.65 20.37 -0.06
N SER A 172 2.93 20.35 -0.38
CA SER A 172 3.49 19.63 -1.54
C SER A 172 3.16 18.14 -1.56
N SER A 173 3.04 17.52 -0.38
CA SER A 173 2.64 16.13 -0.24
C SER A 173 1.22 15.83 -0.74
N LEU A 174 0.33 16.82 -0.77
CA LEU A 174 -1.07 16.69 -1.20
C LEU A 174 -1.34 17.30 -2.57
N THR A 175 -0.75 18.47 -2.84
CA THR A 175 -1.01 19.26 -4.06
C THR A 175 0.04 19.05 -5.15
N GLY A 176 1.25 18.61 -4.77
CA GLY A 176 2.41 18.54 -5.66
C GLY A 176 3.08 19.89 -5.93
N GLU A 177 2.58 20.99 -5.34
CA GLU A 177 3.14 22.34 -5.48
C GLU A 177 4.20 22.58 -4.38
N SER A 178 5.38 23.07 -4.77
CA SER A 178 6.52 23.25 -3.84
C SER A 178 6.47 24.56 -3.06
N ASP A 179 5.52 25.44 -3.35
CA ASP A 179 5.41 26.73 -2.69
C ASP A 179 4.74 26.61 -1.31
N HIS A 180 5.31 27.28 -0.32
CA HIS A 180 4.72 27.31 1.03
C HIS A 180 3.49 28.22 1.06
N VAL A 181 2.37 27.67 1.48
CA VAL A 181 1.09 28.37 1.55
C VAL A 181 0.99 29.14 2.86
N LYS A 182 0.77 30.46 2.80
CA LYS A 182 0.50 31.28 3.98
C LYS A 182 -0.94 31.09 4.43
N LYS A 183 -1.11 30.57 5.65
CA LYS A 183 -2.42 30.36 6.28
C LYS A 183 -2.81 31.53 7.15
N THR A 184 -4.03 32.01 6.95
CA THR A 184 -4.61 33.11 7.73
C THR A 184 -6.08 32.83 8.00
N ILE A 185 -6.59 33.35 9.10
CA ILE A 185 -7.99 33.14 9.52
C ILE A 185 -8.96 33.65 8.46
N ASP A 186 -8.63 34.79 7.82
CA ASP A 186 -9.55 35.48 6.92
C ASP A 186 -9.54 34.96 5.47
N LYS A 187 -8.40 34.45 4.99
CA LYS A 187 -8.24 34.07 3.59
C LYS A 187 -8.22 32.57 3.39
N ASP A 188 -7.38 31.87 4.14
CA ASP A 188 -7.21 30.41 4.03
C ASP A 188 -6.95 29.83 5.43
N PRO A 189 -8.01 29.51 6.17
CA PRO A 189 -7.89 28.94 7.51
C PRO A 189 -7.76 27.43 7.51
N MET A 190 -7.88 26.74 6.36
CA MET A 190 -7.89 25.28 6.32
C MET A 190 -6.49 24.70 6.46
N LEU A 191 -6.33 23.80 7.42
CA LEU A 191 -5.14 23.04 7.70
C LEU A 191 -5.41 21.56 7.40
N LEU A 192 -4.58 20.95 6.57
CA LEU A 192 -4.80 19.60 6.08
C LEU A 192 -3.83 18.61 6.75
N SER A 193 -4.32 17.45 7.09
CA SER A 193 -3.50 16.36 7.65
C SER A 193 -2.39 15.96 6.67
N GLY A 194 -1.25 15.56 7.21
CA GLY A 194 -0.10 15.13 6.41
C GLY A 194 0.72 16.25 5.79
N THR A 195 0.45 17.51 6.13
CA THR A 195 1.22 18.68 5.70
C THR A 195 2.19 19.14 6.80
N HIS A 196 3.28 19.76 6.40
CA HIS A 196 4.33 20.21 7.31
C HIS A 196 4.25 21.71 7.63
N VAL A 197 4.42 22.06 8.88
CA VAL A 197 4.49 23.46 9.31
C VAL A 197 5.91 23.96 9.09
N MET A 198 6.08 24.91 8.17
CA MET A 198 7.38 25.44 7.77
C MET A 198 7.74 26.74 8.49
N GLU A 199 6.77 27.53 8.89
CA GLU A 199 6.99 28.78 9.66
C GLU A 199 5.80 29.07 10.57
N GLY A 200 6.06 29.79 11.64
CA GLY A 200 5.04 30.33 12.53
C GLY A 200 4.49 29.35 13.53
N SER A 201 3.37 29.73 14.13
CA SER A 201 2.65 28.93 15.11
C SER A 201 1.17 29.31 15.14
N GLY A 202 0.34 28.40 15.66
CA GLY A 202 -1.09 28.64 15.72
C GLY A 202 -1.85 27.67 16.60
N LYS A 203 -3.16 27.85 16.61
CA LYS A 203 -4.12 26.91 17.19
C LYS A 203 -5.14 26.55 16.13
N MET A 204 -5.41 25.28 15.96
CA MET A 204 -6.45 24.79 15.05
C MET A 204 -7.54 24.04 15.79
N LEU A 205 -8.75 24.16 15.33
CA LEU A 205 -9.87 23.31 15.72
C LEU A 205 -9.87 22.09 14.80
N VAL A 206 -9.76 20.90 15.36
CA VAL A 206 -9.80 19.64 14.62
C VAL A 206 -11.21 19.39 14.10
N THR A 207 -11.36 19.21 12.78
CA THR A 207 -12.64 19.01 12.08
C THR A 207 -12.82 17.61 11.52
N ALA A 208 -11.72 16.95 11.10
CA ALA A 208 -11.77 15.57 10.60
C ALA A 208 -10.52 14.79 11.04
N VAL A 209 -10.68 13.49 11.30
CA VAL A 209 -9.63 12.62 11.83
C VAL A 209 -9.57 11.29 11.06
N GLY A 210 -8.41 10.69 11.04
CA GLY A 210 -8.17 9.34 10.52
C GLY A 210 -8.64 9.17 9.07
N VAL A 211 -9.51 8.20 8.83
CA VAL A 211 -10.02 7.88 7.48
C VAL A 211 -10.90 8.98 6.86
N ASN A 212 -11.42 9.87 7.68
CA ASN A 212 -12.26 11.00 7.24
C ASN A 212 -11.45 12.29 6.99
N SER A 213 -10.14 12.29 7.30
CA SER A 213 -9.25 13.39 6.96
C SER A 213 -8.85 13.32 5.48
N GLN A 214 -8.32 14.44 4.95
CA GLN A 214 -7.87 14.53 3.55
C GLN A 214 -6.87 13.43 3.20
N THR A 215 -5.88 13.23 4.05
CA THR A 215 -4.91 12.12 3.89
C THR A 215 -5.59 10.76 3.93
N GLY A 216 -6.54 10.54 4.86
CA GLY A 216 -7.30 9.30 4.95
C GLY A 216 -8.12 9.01 3.70
N ILE A 217 -8.77 10.02 3.13
CA ILE A 217 -9.52 9.92 1.87
C ILE A 217 -8.58 9.52 0.72
N ILE A 218 -7.42 10.16 0.61
CA ILE A 218 -6.41 9.82 -0.40
C ILE A 218 -5.96 8.37 -0.26
N PHE A 219 -5.63 7.92 0.95
CA PHE A 219 -5.24 6.53 1.21
C PHE A 219 -6.35 5.54 0.86
N LYS A 220 -7.60 5.89 1.13
CA LYS A 220 -8.76 5.08 0.73
C LYS A 220 -8.90 4.98 -0.79
N LEU A 221 -8.74 6.08 -1.50
CA LEU A 221 -8.79 6.12 -2.97
C LEU A 221 -7.63 5.34 -3.61
N LEU A 222 -6.46 5.32 -2.99
CA LEU A 222 -5.30 4.53 -3.42
C LEU A 222 -5.42 3.03 -3.09
N GLY A 223 -6.57 2.57 -2.58
CA GLY A 223 -6.81 1.17 -2.26
C GLY A 223 -6.09 0.66 -1.01
N ALA A 224 -5.59 1.55 -0.16
CA ALA A 224 -4.95 1.15 1.09
C ALA A 224 -5.96 0.65 2.15
N SER A 225 -7.25 0.94 1.96
CA SER A 225 -8.34 0.58 2.87
C SER A 225 -9.27 -0.52 2.34
N ASP A 226 -9.02 -1.08 1.16
CA ASP A 226 -10.00 -1.89 0.42
C ASP A 226 -9.96 -3.40 0.76
N ASP A 227 -9.21 -3.81 1.79
CA ASP A 227 -9.14 -5.19 2.24
C ASP A 227 -9.99 -5.51 3.49
N GLY A 228 -10.94 -4.67 3.83
CA GLY A 228 -11.77 -4.89 5.01
C GLY A 228 -13.17 -4.35 4.90
N ASP A 229 -14.03 -5.22 4.48
CA ASP A 229 -15.49 -5.16 4.55
C ASP A 229 -16.21 -4.47 3.39
N GLY A 230 -16.85 -5.35 2.62
CA GLY A 230 -18.11 -5.20 1.94
C GLY A 230 -18.40 -3.91 1.17
N SER A 231 -18.36 -3.99 -0.04
CA SER A 231 -19.51 -3.74 -0.89
C SER A 231 -19.14 -3.99 -2.36
N SER A 232 -19.36 -5.22 -2.74
CA SER A 232 -19.59 -5.62 -4.13
C SER A 232 -20.76 -4.87 -4.79
N GLU A 233 -21.43 -3.96 -4.08
CA GLU A 233 -22.54 -3.16 -4.59
C GLU A 233 -22.07 -1.91 -5.33
N ASP A 234 -21.11 -1.16 -4.84
CA ASP A 234 -20.62 0.06 -5.51
C ASP A 234 -19.88 -0.21 -6.83
N LYS A 235 -19.20 -1.36 -6.94
CA LYS A 235 -18.58 -1.77 -8.22
C LYS A 235 -19.59 -2.26 -9.26
N LYS A 236 -20.75 -2.77 -8.82
CA LYS A 236 -21.85 -3.18 -9.72
C LYS A 236 -22.62 -1.96 -10.24
N ASP A 237 -22.76 -0.93 -9.45
CA ASP A 237 -23.48 0.28 -9.87
C ASP A 237 -22.64 1.15 -10.80
N LYS A 238 -21.34 1.35 -10.54
CA LYS A 238 -20.43 2.01 -11.49
C LYS A 238 -20.33 1.26 -12.84
N LYS A 239 -20.26 -0.07 -12.83
CA LYS A 239 -20.26 -0.88 -14.07
C LYS A 239 -21.60 -0.83 -14.80
N LYS A 240 -22.72 -0.64 -14.10
CA LYS A 240 -24.05 -0.45 -14.71
C LYS A 240 -24.24 0.94 -15.30
N GLU A 241 -23.66 1.97 -14.67
CA GLU A 241 -23.69 3.33 -15.23
C GLU A 241 -22.79 3.48 -16.45
N GLU A 242 -21.60 2.90 -16.44
CA GLU A 242 -20.73 2.88 -17.63
C GLU A 242 -21.34 2.13 -18.82
N LYS A 243 -22.01 0.98 -18.56
CA LYS A 243 -22.76 0.27 -19.63
C LYS A 243 -23.93 1.09 -20.13
N LYS A 244 -24.72 1.74 -19.27
CA LYS A 244 -25.83 2.60 -19.70
C LYS A 244 -25.38 3.82 -20.49
N ASN A 245 -24.21 4.38 -20.20
CA ASN A 245 -23.64 5.50 -20.94
C ASN A 245 -23.08 5.06 -22.32
N LYS A 246 -22.52 3.86 -22.42
CA LYS A 246 -22.07 3.27 -23.68
C LYS A 246 -23.26 2.98 -24.63
N ASP A 247 -24.30 2.35 -24.11
CA ASP A 247 -25.51 2.05 -24.89
C ASP A 247 -26.28 3.32 -25.35
N LYS A 248 -26.19 4.40 -24.58
CA LYS A 248 -26.75 5.71 -24.98
C LYS A 248 -25.92 6.37 -26.10
N LYS A 249 -24.61 6.23 -26.09
CA LYS A 249 -23.70 6.76 -27.12
C LYS A 249 -23.89 6.04 -28.45
N ASP A 250 -23.99 4.70 -28.41
CA ASP A 250 -24.20 3.88 -29.60
C ASP A 250 -25.59 4.05 -30.24
N LYS A 251 -26.61 4.37 -29.42
CA LYS A 251 -27.96 4.71 -29.95
C LYS A 251 -28.03 6.10 -30.54
N LYS A 252 -27.19 7.04 -30.10
CA LYS A 252 -27.16 8.40 -30.65
C LYS A 252 -26.42 8.43 -31.99
N SER A 253 -25.32 7.72 -32.13
CA SER A 253 -24.58 7.59 -33.41
C SER A 253 -25.41 6.89 -34.49
N LYS A 254 -26.18 5.84 -34.13
CA LYS A 254 -27.09 5.16 -35.08
C LYS A 254 -28.31 5.99 -35.50
N LYS A 255 -28.71 7.01 -34.75
CA LYS A 255 -29.78 7.94 -35.14
C LYS A 255 -29.28 9.05 -36.06
N GLU A 256 -28.03 9.49 -35.90
CA GLU A 256 -27.43 10.51 -36.78
C GLU A 256 -27.14 9.96 -38.19
N ASP A 257 -26.74 8.67 -38.30
CA ASP A 257 -26.53 8.02 -39.61
C ASP A 257 -27.82 7.70 -40.39
N LYS A 258 -28.99 7.62 -39.69
CA LYS A 258 -30.29 7.43 -40.36
C LYS A 258 -30.93 8.72 -40.85
N ASN A 259 -30.47 9.88 -40.38
CA ASN A 259 -30.99 11.17 -40.81
C ASN A 259 -30.15 11.81 -41.95
N LYS A 260 -29.10 11.14 -42.41
CA LYS A 260 -28.22 11.55 -43.52
C LYS A 260 -28.42 10.73 -44.81
N LYS A 261 -29.42 9.88 -44.84
CA LYS A 261 -29.90 9.19 -46.06
C LYS A 261 -31.34 9.68 -46.32
#